data_a1a610ca42036b5f3c38ac7308c253cd
#
_entry.id   a1a610ca42036b5f3c38ac7308c253cd
#
_cell.length_a   1.000
_cell.length_b   1.000
_cell.length_c   1.000
_cell.angle_alpha   90.00
_cell.angle_beta   90.00
_cell.angle_gamma   90.00
#
_symmetry.space_group_name_H-M   'P 1'
#
loop_
_entity.id
_entity.type
_entity.pdbx_description
1 polymer ?
#
loop_
_entity_poly.entity_id
_entity_poly.type
_entity_poly.pdbx_seq_one_letter_code
_entity_poly.pdbx_strand_id
1 'polypeptide(L)'
;MTAERQPRVRTWRRSLRALAPSGRARAASVGAEASDGAEMDAPVRVLSSPGPAATGWRLDAGPLTPPRPLRPRQGRVGDCWVIAPMLAIHETDPRRLPSLLSAEDDGTVTVRLPAVDAPIRVDRQMPVAASGTFVAARRDGANPGWVGVLEKAVAAHVAGGYTALQRGVARFGLELLLGLRVRTLLRLPSAAQILAWRQEGRAITASTHPLSSLLPTTHGPLPRSHVYAVVGADAVSGHVRLRDPTRPERVLVVDARTFGRGFLSVDVTPPLR
;
A
#
# COMPACT_ATOMS: atom_id res chain seq x y z
N MET A 1 -12.03 -28.54 -26.54
CA MET A 1 -12.22 -27.17 -26.03
C MET A 1 -12.92 -27.27 -24.68
N THR A 2 -12.17 -27.36 -23.61
CA THR A 2 -12.67 -27.48 -22.22
C THR A 2 -12.48 -26.14 -21.52
N ALA A 3 -13.59 -25.48 -21.21
CA ALA A 3 -13.60 -24.20 -20.50
C ALA A 3 -13.17 -24.39 -19.03
N GLU A 4 -12.02 -23.86 -18.70
CA GLU A 4 -11.47 -23.84 -17.36
C GLU A 4 -12.25 -22.84 -16.48
N ARG A 5 -13.02 -23.37 -15.53
CA ARG A 5 -13.81 -22.57 -14.57
C ARG A 5 -12.87 -21.88 -13.58
N GLN A 6 -12.82 -20.56 -13.61
CA GLN A 6 -12.14 -19.75 -12.59
C GLN A 6 -12.78 -19.96 -11.21
N PRO A 7 -12.02 -20.26 -10.15
CA PRO A 7 -12.57 -20.37 -8.80
C PRO A 7 -12.85 -18.97 -8.22
N ARG A 8 -14.07 -18.81 -7.72
CA ARG A 8 -14.62 -17.56 -7.15
C ARG A 8 -13.87 -17.09 -5.90
N VAL A 9 -13.73 -15.77 -5.75
CA VAL A 9 -13.08 -14.91 -4.73
C VAL A 9 -13.56 -15.16 -3.26
N ARG A 10 -14.02 -16.34 -2.91
CA ARG A 10 -14.66 -16.64 -1.61
C ARG A 10 -13.73 -17.02 -0.44
N THR A 11 -12.44 -17.26 -0.67
CA THR A 11 -11.55 -17.89 0.32
C THR A 11 -10.79 -16.92 1.23
N TRP A 12 -10.61 -15.67 0.85
CA TRP A 12 -9.86 -14.72 1.66
C TRP A 12 -10.69 -14.04 2.78
N ARG A 13 -12.02 -13.97 2.65
CA ARG A 13 -12.91 -13.49 3.72
C ARG A 13 -12.76 -14.27 5.05
N ARG A 14 -12.27 -15.52 5.02
CA ARG A 14 -12.04 -16.33 6.22
C ARG A 14 -10.75 -15.99 6.94
N SER A 15 -9.69 -15.62 6.24
CA SER A 15 -8.38 -15.32 6.85
C SER A 15 -8.34 -13.98 7.58
N LEU A 16 -9.11 -12.96 7.14
CA LEU A 16 -9.21 -11.68 7.83
C LEU A 16 -10.16 -11.69 9.03
N ARG A 17 -11.14 -12.63 9.09
CA ARG A 17 -12.03 -12.79 10.26
C ARG A 17 -11.31 -13.33 11.50
N ALA A 18 -10.16 -13.98 11.36
CA ALA A 18 -9.37 -14.49 12.47
C ALA A 18 -8.61 -13.40 13.26
N LEU A 19 -8.58 -12.15 12.75
CA LEU A 19 -7.89 -11.02 13.39
C LEU A 19 -8.85 -9.94 13.95
N ALA A 20 -10.18 -10.16 13.89
CA ALA A 20 -11.16 -9.23 14.44
C ALA A 20 -11.75 -9.75 15.77
N PRO A 21 -11.91 -8.90 16.80
CA PRO A 21 -12.60 -9.28 18.03
C PRO A 21 -14.08 -9.54 17.76
N SER A 22 -14.60 -10.61 18.37
CA SER A 22 -15.96 -11.10 18.23
C SER A 22 -17.00 -10.13 18.81
N GLY A 23 -17.64 -9.35 17.94
CA GLY A 23 -18.86 -8.62 18.25
C GLY A 23 -20.01 -9.12 17.36
N ARG A 24 -20.98 -9.84 17.95
CA ARG A 24 -22.18 -10.31 17.24
C ARG A 24 -23.14 -9.13 16.96
N ALA A 25 -23.35 -8.81 15.68
CA ALA A 25 -24.54 -8.08 15.25
C ALA A 25 -25.34 -8.96 14.28
N ARG A 26 -26.65 -9.10 14.56
CA ARG A 26 -27.63 -9.84 13.76
C ARG A 26 -27.85 -9.13 12.43
N ALA A 27 -27.78 -9.88 11.34
CA ALA A 27 -28.19 -9.42 10.02
C ALA A 27 -29.72 -9.57 9.88
N ALA A 28 -30.40 -8.47 9.58
CA ALA A 28 -31.74 -8.46 9.01
C ALA A 28 -31.61 -8.30 7.49
N SER A 29 -32.27 -9.20 6.77
CA SER A 29 -32.39 -9.15 5.30
C SER A 29 -33.46 -8.15 4.90
N VAL A 30 -33.11 -7.15 4.08
CA VAL A 30 -34.08 -6.32 3.35
C VAL A 30 -33.56 -6.17 1.91
N GLY A 31 -34.50 -6.26 0.96
CA GLY A 31 -34.27 -6.39 -0.47
C GLY A 31 -33.54 -5.20 -1.11
N ALA A 32 -32.89 -5.50 -2.20
CA ALA A 32 -32.17 -4.54 -3.03
C ALA A 32 -33.14 -3.73 -3.90
N GLU A 33 -33.19 -2.43 -3.67
CA GLU A 33 -33.47 -1.43 -4.70
C GLU A 33 -32.28 -0.47 -4.74
N ALA A 34 -31.69 -0.36 -5.92
CA ALA A 34 -30.57 0.55 -6.16
C ALA A 34 -31.10 2.00 -6.12
N SER A 35 -30.69 2.78 -5.12
CA SER A 35 -30.89 4.22 -5.09
C SER A 35 -29.53 4.93 -5.13
N ASP A 36 -29.34 5.75 -6.14
CA ASP A 36 -28.19 6.64 -6.41
C ASP A 36 -27.95 7.71 -5.30
N GLY A 37 -28.67 7.65 -4.19
CA GLY A 37 -28.61 8.60 -3.08
C GLY A 37 -27.87 8.15 -1.83
N ALA A 38 -27.40 6.88 -1.76
CA ALA A 38 -26.84 6.32 -0.52
C ALA A 38 -25.34 6.63 -0.27
N GLU A 39 -24.70 7.41 -1.14
CA GLU A 39 -23.25 7.61 -1.13
C GLU A 39 -22.77 8.72 -0.18
N MET A 40 -23.65 9.62 0.23
CA MET A 40 -23.32 10.80 1.06
C MET A 40 -23.33 10.55 2.58
N ASP A 41 -23.73 9.38 3.06
CA ASP A 41 -24.02 9.15 4.49
C ASP A 41 -23.06 8.17 5.20
N ALA A 42 -21.91 7.85 4.60
CA ALA A 42 -20.91 7.03 5.29
C ALA A 42 -20.30 7.81 6.46
N PRO A 43 -20.32 7.27 7.71
CA PRO A 43 -19.78 7.98 8.86
C PRO A 43 -18.28 8.21 8.71
N VAL A 44 -17.84 9.42 9.07
CA VAL A 44 -16.40 9.76 9.06
C VAL A 44 -15.67 8.86 10.06
N ARG A 45 -14.67 8.13 9.58
CA ARG A 45 -13.80 7.28 10.42
C ARG A 45 -12.73 8.15 11.08
N VAL A 46 -12.98 8.51 12.33
CA VAL A 46 -12.01 9.21 13.18
C VAL A 46 -11.17 8.18 13.92
N LEU A 47 -9.85 8.25 13.77
CA LEU A 47 -8.94 7.37 14.51
C LEU A 47 -8.67 7.98 15.89
N SER A 48 -8.94 7.21 16.94
CA SER A 48 -8.80 7.65 18.34
C SER A 48 -7.35 7.84 18.78
N SER A 49 -6.40 7.14 18.15
CA SER A 49 -4.97 7.21 18.48
C SER A 49 -4.13 7.61 17.28
N PRO A 50 -3.22 8.59 17.42
CA PRO A 50 -2.31 8.98 16.36
C PRO A 50 -1.22 7.93 16.07
N GLY A 51 -1.19 6.83 16.85
CA GLY A 51 -0.26 5.75 16.67
C GLY A 51 1.12 6.00 17.28
N PRO A 52 2.03 5.04 17.13
CA PRO A 52 3.37 5.12 17.69
C PRO A 52 4.18 6.27 17.04
N ALA A 53 5.07 6.85 17.79
CA ALA A 53 5.92 7.99 17.39
C ALA A 53 5.15 9.31 17.12
N ALA A 54 3.84 9.37 17.37
CA ALA A 54 3.03 10.58 17.28
C ALA A 54 2.56 11.03 18.68
N THR A 55 2.42 12.34 18.86
CA THR A 55 1.96 12.94 20.12
C THR A 55 0.66 13.73 19.95
N GLY A 56 0.17 13.87 18.72
CA GLY A 56 -1.04 14.63 18.42
C GLY A 56 -1.45 14.54 16.95
N TRP A 57 -2.39 15.41 16.61
CA TRP A 57 -2.97 15.53 15.27
C TRP A 57 -2.77 16.93 14.72
N ARG A 58 -2.62 17.05 13.42
CA ARG A 58 -2.58 18.33 12.70
C ARG A 58 -3.27 18.18 11.36
N LEU A 59 -4.09 19.19 11.01
CA LEU A 59 -4.73 19.26 9.71
C LEU A 59 -3.69 19.36 8.60
N ASP A 60 -3.78 18.48 7.58
CA ASP A 60 -3.08 18.66 6.32
C ASP A 60 -3.88 19.60 5.42
N ALA A 61 -3.55 20.88 5.44
CA ALA A 61 -4.18 21.93 4.63
C ALA A 61 -3.62 22.00 3.20
N GLY A 62 -2.61 21.17 2.85
CA GLY A 62 -2.03 21.15 1.51
C GLY A 62 -2.98 20.57 0.45
N PRO A 63 -2.67 20.68 -0.85
CA PRO A 63 -3.49 20.09 -1.90
C PRO A 63 -3.50 18.57 -1.77
N LEU A 64 -4.68 17.96 -1.89
CA LEU A 64 -4.86 16.52 -1.82
C LEU A 64 -4.05 15.82 -2.93
N THR A 65 -4.26 16.27 -4.17
CA THR A 65 -3.57 15.78 -5.36
C THR A 65 -2.82 16.93 -6.00
N PRO A 66 -1.48 16.94 -5.96
CA PRO A 66 -0.70 17.98 -6.60
C PRO A 66 -0.74 17.82 -8.13
N PRO A 67 -0.51 18.91 -8.90
CA PRO A 67 -0.51 18.87 -10.36
C PRO A 67 0.60 17.97 -10.95
N ARG A 68 1.68 17.76 -10.20
CA ARG A 68 2.76 16.83 -10.58
C ARG A 68 2.62 15.53 -9.77
N PRO A 69 2.75 14.35 -10.41
CA PRO A 69 2.76 13.09 -9.69
C PRO A 69 3.98 13.04 -8.75
N LEU A 70 3.73 13.07 -7.46
CA LEU A 70 4.76 12.92 -6.42
C LEU A 70 4.69 11.51 -5.84
N ARG A 71 5.88 10.90 -5.64
CA ARG A 71 6.00 9.55 -5.10
C ARG A 71 5.48 9.44 -3.68
N PRO A 72 4.81 8.33 -3.34
CA PRO A 72 4.53 8.01 -1.94
C PRO A 72 5.84 7.76 -1.20
N ARG A 73 5.93 8.35 -0.01
CA ARG A 73 7.04 8.20 0.92
C ARG A 73 6.53 7.75 2.28
N GLN A 74 7.11 6.69 2.81
CA GLN A 74 6.79 6.19 4.13
C GLN A 74 7.18 7.21 5.20
N GLY A 75 6.31 7.35 6.21
CA GLY A 75 6.55 8.13 7.40
C GLY A 75 7.36 7.37 8.45
N ARG A 76 6.99 7.55 9.72
CA ARG A 76 7.59 6.84 10.87
C ARG A 76 6.76 5.63 11.31
N VAL A 77 5.65 5.34 10.64
CA VAL A 77 4.86 4.13 10.84
C VAL A 77 5.57 2.96 10.15
N GLY A 78 5.61 1.80 10.79
CA GLY A 78 6.27 0.61 10.25
C GLY A 78 5.39 -0.15 9.23
N ASP A 79 4.84 0.55 8.26
CA ASP A 79 3.82 0.09 7.30
C ASP A 79 4.36 -0.05 5.88
N CYS A 80 5.63 -0.42 5.73
CA CYS A 80 6.24 -0.65 4.42
C CYS A 80 5.41 -1.58 3.52
N TRP A 81 4.63 -2.50 4.10
CA TRP A 81 3.72 -3.40 3.39
C TRP A 81 2.52 -2.69 2.72
N VAL A 82 2.25 -1.42 3.07
CA VAL A 82 1.25 -0.54 2.43
C VAL A 82 1.94 0.43 1.48
N ILE A 83 3.01 1.09 1.93
CA ILE A 83 3.63 2.20 1.19
C ILE A 83 4.48 1.71 0.02
N ALA A 84 5.18 0.57 0.13
CA ALA A 84 5.89 0.00 -1.02
C ALA A 84 4.94 -0.47 -2.14
N PRO A 85 3.79 -1.13 -1.88
CA PRO A 85 2.70 -1.28 -2.82
C PRO A 85 2.23 0.01 -3.47
N MET A 86 1.96 1.06 -2.69
CA MET A 86 1.59 2.37 -3.24
C MET A 86 2.68 2.88 -4.19
N LEU A 87 3.95 2.76 -3.81
CA LEU A 87 5.07 3.17 -4.64
C LEU A 87 5.19 2.33 -5.92
N ALA A 88 5.02 1.01 -5.84
CA ALA A 88 5.06 0.12 -7.00
C ALA A 88 3.93 0.40 -8.00
N ILE A 89 2.73 0.69 -7.51
CA ILE A 89 1.58 1.10 -8.33
C ILE A 89 1.87 2.47 -8.96
N HIS A 90 2.34 3.44 -8.20
CA HIS A 90 2.67 4.78 -8.67
C HIS A 90 3.75 4.77 -9.78
N GLU A 91 4.80 3.94 -9.65
CA GLU A 91 5.85 3.77 -10.68
C GLU A 91 5.32 3.05 -11.94
N THR A 92 4.11 2.51 -11.90
CA THR A 92 3.45 1.85 -13.03
C THR A 92 2.36 2.74 -13.65
N ASP A 93 1.52 3.32 -12.81
CA ASP A 93 0.46 4.26 -13.14
C ASP A 93 0.31 5.30 -12.01
N PRO A 94 0.91 6.50 -12.15
CA PRO A 94 0.94 7.50 -11.08
C PRO A 94 -0.43 8.13 -10.77
N ARG A 95 -1.43 7.96 -11.66
CA ARG A 95 -2.78 8.53 -11.47
C ARG A 95 -3.73 7.56 -10.77
N ARG A 96 -3.42 6.28 -10.75
CA ARG A 96 -4.33 5.22 -10.28
C ARG A 96 -4.71 5.38 -8.80
N LEU A 97 -3.76 5.64 -7.92
CA LEU A 97 -4.07 5.79 -6.49
C LEU A 97 -4.77 7.10 -6.15
N PRO A 98 -4.35 8.27 -6.69
CA PRO A 98 -5.10 9.51 -6.51
C PRO A 98 -6.55 9.43 -6.98
N SER A 99 -6.88 8.66 -8.01
CA SER A 99 -8.25 8.50 -8.51
C SER A 99 -9.18 7.72 -7.57
N LEU A 100 -8.64 7.09 -6.52
CA LEU A 100 -9.45 6.43 -5.48
C LEU A 100 -10.05 7.42 -4.46
N LEU A 101 -9.68 8.70 -4.53
CA LEU A 101 -10.05 9.71 -3.54
C LEU A 101 -10.98 10.75 -4.15
N SER A 102 -12.03 11.10 -3.40
CA SER A 102 -12.92 12.24 -3.67
C SER A 102 -12.85 13.19 -2.48
N ALA A 103 -12.52 14.47 -2.71
CA ALA A 103 -12.63 15.50 -1.68
C ALA A 103 -14.09 15.88 -1.51
N GLU A 104 -14.54 16.03 -0.26
CA GLU A 104 -15.89 16.43 0.10
C GLU A 104 -15.93 17.90 0.53
N ASP A 105 -17.08 18.55 0.42
CA ASP A 105 -17.27 19.99 0.75
C ASP A 105 -17.01 20.30 2.23
N ASP A 106 -17.18 19.33 3.12
CA ASP A 106 -16.92 19.46 4.56
C ASP A 106 -15.44 19.26 4.94
N GLY A 107 -14.55 19.14 3.94
CA GLY A 107 -13.11 18.96 4.13
C GLY A 107 -12.68 17.53 4.44
N THR A 108 -13.61 16.58 4.49
CA THR A 108 -13.29 15.15 4.56
C THR A 108 -12.92 14.59 3.19
N VAL A 109 -12.47 13.34 3.14
CA VAL A 109 -12.15 12.64 1.90
C VAL A 109 -12.78 11.26 1.91
N THR A 110 -13.51 10.95 0.86
CA THR A 110 -14.03 9.62 0.58
C THR A 110 -12.98 8.82 -0.19
N VAL A 111 -12.63 7.63 0.30
CA VAL A 111 -11.67 6.71 -0.29
C VAL A 111 -12.38 5.44 -0.70
N ARG A 112 -12.28 5.08 -1.99
CA ARG A 112 -12.83 3.85 -2.57
C ARG A 112 -11.70 2.85 -2.79
N LEU A 113 -11.42 2.02 -1.77
CA LEU A 113 -10.46 0.93 -1.91
C LEU A 113 -11.11 -0.21 -2.73
N PRO A 114 -10.53 -0.63 -3.89
CA PRO A 114 -11.18 -1.60 -4.78
C PRO A 114 -11.47 -2.98 -4.17
N ALA A 115 -10.78 -3.35 -3.09
CA ALA A 115 -11.03 -4.60 -2.37
C ALA A 115 -12.06 -4.46 -1.23
N VAL A 116 -12.64 -3.27 -1.02
CA VAL A 116 -13.57 -2.95 0.07
C VAL A 116 -14.92 -2.56 -0.52
N ASP A 117 -15.99 -3.23 -0.07
CA ASP A 117 -17.33 -3.06 -0.65
C ASP A 117 -17.90 -1.63 -0.40
N ALA A 118 -17.58 -1.02 0.75
CA ALA A 118 -18.09 0.31 1.12
C ALA A 118 -16.97 1.37 1.09
N PRO A 119 -17.27 2.60 0.66
CA PRO A 119 -16.32 3.69 0.73
C PRO A 119 -15.93 3.99 2.18
N ILE A 120 -14.73 4.49 2.38
CA ILE A 120 -14.19 4.86 3.69
C ILE A 120 -14.03 6.38 3.71
N ARG A 121 -14.81 7.05 4.53
CA ARG A 121 -14.71 8.50 4.71
C ARG A 121 -13.81 8.82 5.88
N VAL A 122 -12.78 9.65 5.67
CA VAL A 122 -11.81 10.07 6.69
C VAL A 122 -11.61 11.58 6.67
N ASP A 123 -11.28 12.14 7.83
CA ASP A 123 -10.80 13.52 7.92
C ASP A 123 -9.33 13.65 7.50
N ARG A 124 -8.83 14.87 7.37
CA ARG A 124 -7.46 15.19 7.01
C ARG A 124 -6.57 15.52 8.22
N GLN A 125 -7.00 15.19 9.44
CA GLN A 125 -6.16 15.24 10.62
C GLN A 125 -5.11 14.12 10.55
N MET A 126 -3.85 14.49 10.48
CA MET A 126 -2.72 13.55 10.31
C MET A 126 -1.85 13.54 11.57
N PRO A 127 -1.31 12.37 11.95
CA PRO A 127 -0.49 12.26 13.17
C PRO A 127 0.81 13.06 13.03
N VAL A 128 1.17 13.75 14.12
CA VAL A 128 2.39 14.53 14.21
C VAL A 128 3.20 14.17 15.46
N ALA A 129 4.53 14.28 15.36
CA ALA A 129 5.44 14.21 16.48
C ALA A 129 5.37 15.50 17.32
N ALA A 130 6.00 15.51 18.51
CA ALA A 130 6.10 16.69 19.37
C ALA A 130 6.72 17.92 18.67
N SER A 131 7.55 17.71 17.66
CA SER A 131 8.10 18.77 16.81
C SER A 131 7.09 19.36 15.80
N GLY A 132 5.85 18.86 15.77
CA GLY A 132 4.87 19.23 14.74
C GLY A 132 5.12 18.60 13.38
N THR A 133 6.14 17.77 13.18
CA THR A 133 6.41 17.09 11.92
C THR A 133 5.43 15.93 11.71
N PHE A 134 4.87 15.80 10.52
CA PHE A 134 3.99 14.67 10.17
C PHE A 134 4.73 13.33 10.31
N VAL A 135 4.08 12.38 10.99
CA VAL A 135 4.56 11.01 11.23
C VAL A 135 4.01 10.04 10.20
N ALA A 136 2.80 10.32 9.67
CA ALA A 136 2.18 9.55 8.61
C ALA A 136 2.98 9.59 7.31
N ALA A 137 2.62 8.70 6.40
CA ALA A 137 3.11 8.70 5.04
C ALA A 137 2.79 10.02 4.35
N ARG A 138 3.63 10.36 3.39
CA ARG A 138 3.53 11.61 2.65
C ARG A 138 3.94 11.38 1.20
N ARG A 139 3.56 12.29 0.34
CA ARG A 139 4.15 12.39 -0.99
C ARG A 139 5.55 12.98 -0.89
N ASP A 140 6.35 12.75 -1.90
CA ASP A 140 7.70 13.32 -2.00
C ASP A 140 7.61 14.84 -1.85
N GLY A 141 8.29 15.39 -0.84
CA GLY A 141 8.12 16.76 -0.39
C GLY A 141 7.74 16.85 1.07
N ALA A 142 6.71 17.58 1.45
CA ALA A 142 6.46 17.90 2.85
C ALA A 142 5.13 17.38 3.41
N ASN A 143 4.06 17.35 2.60
CA ASN A 143 2.72 17.14 3.10
C ASN A 143 2.21 15.72 2.85
N PRO A 144 1.35 15.18 3.73
CA PRO A 144 0.71 13.88 3.56
C PRO A 144 -0.06 13.76 2.24
N GLY A 145 -1.00 14.67 1.97
CA GLY A 145 -1.82 14.65 0.76
C GLY A 145 -2.54 13.31 0.57
N TRP A 146 -2.72 12.89 -0.69
CA TRP A 146 -3.39 11.64 -1.03
C TRP A 146 -2.74 10.40 -0.39
N VAL A 147 -1.43 10.40 -0.18
CA VAL A 147 -0.70 9.26 0.42
C VAL A 147 -1.11 9.08 1.87
N GLY A 148 -1.09 10.16 2.66
CA GLY A 148 -1.49 10.11 4.07
C GLY A 148 -2.97 9.79 4.24
N VAL A 149 -3.83 10.28 3.34
CA VAL A 149 -5.26 9.95 3.34
C VAL A 149 -5.49 8.46 3.04
N LEU A 150 -4.81 7.91 2.03
CA LEU A 150 -4.88 6.46 1.74
C LEU A 150 -4.36 5.61 2.90
N GLU A 151 -3.21 5.97 3.48
CA GLU A 151 -2.67 5.30 4.67
C GLU A 151 -3.68 5.32 5.82
N LYS A 152 -4.31 6.48 6.08
CA LYS A 152 -5.34 6.62 7.11
C LYS A 152 -6.57 5.77 6.83
N ALA A 153 -7.05 5.73 5.59
CA ALA A 153 -8.17 4.87 5.20
C ALA A 153 -7.85 3.38 5.38
N VAL A 154 -6.62 2.95 5.01
CA VAL A 154 -6.16 1.59 5.26
C VAL A 154 -6.10 1.29 6.76
N ALA A 155 -5.57 2.23 7.58
CA ALA A 155 -5.53 2.10 9.04
C ALA A 155 -6.94 1.94 9.64
N ALA A 156 -7.88 2.75 9.17
CA ALA A 156 -9.29 2.70 9.61
C ALA A 156 -9.97 1.37 9.24
N HIS A 157 -9.66 0.85 8.03
CA HIS A 157 -10.26 -0.38 7.53
C HIS A 157 -9.70 -1.64 8.21
N VAL A 158 -8.38 -1.74 8.33
CA VAL A 158 -7.72 -2.99 8.76
C VAL A 158 -7.86 -3.20 10.25
N ALA A 159 -7.69 -2.16 11.07
CA ALA A 159 -7.60 -2.34 12.52
C ALA A 159 -7.99 -1.12 13.36
N GLY A 160 -8.65 -0.14 12.78
CA GLY A 160 -9.11 1.05 13.52
C GLY A 160 -8.00 1.99 14.01
N GLY A 161 -6.75 1.82 13.53
CA GLY A 161 -5.65 2.69 13.97
C GLY A 161 -4.28 2.38 13.38
N TYR A 162 -3.37 3.35 13.47
CA TYR A 162 -2.01 3.26 12.92
C TYR A 162 -1.12 2.18 13.57
N THR A 163 -1.37 1.84 14.83
CA THR A 163 -0.57 0.84 15.56
C THR A 163 -0.61 -0.53 14.86
N ALA A 164 -1.75 -0.91 14.31
CA ALA A 164 -1.92 -2.18 13.65
C ALA A 164 -1.33 -2.25 12.24
N LEU A 165 -0.98 -1.11 11.65
CA LEU A 165 -0.26 -1.08 10.37
C LEU A 165 1.21 -1.52 10.47
N GLN A 166 1.78 -1.59 11.67
CA GLN A 166 3.21 -1.89 11.84
C GLN A 166 3.65 -3.28 11.39
N ARG A 167 2.74 -4.17 11.07
CA ARG A 167 3.05 -5.53 10.62
C ARG A 167 2.08 -5.95 9.53
N GLY A 168 2.60 -6.37 8.39
CA GLY A 168 1.78 -6.85 7.30
C GLY A 168 2.62 -7.44 6.18
N VAL A 169 1.93 -7.97 5.17
CA VAL A 169 2.51 -8.60 4.00
C VAL A 169 2.17 -7.77 2.78
N ALA A 170 3.14 -7.45 1.94
CA ALA A 170 3.00 -6.55 0.79
C ALA A 170 1.92 -7.01 -0.21
N ARG A 171 1.73 -8.32 -0.35
CA ARG A 171 0.64 -8.88 -1.14
C ARG A 171 -0.72 -8.30 -0.74
N PHE A 172 -1.03 -8.24 0.57
CA PHE A 172 -2.31 -7.70 1.03
C PHE A 172 -2.45 -6.21 0.74
N GLY A 173 -1.35 -5.44 0.82
CA GLY A 173 -1.34 -4.04 0.43
C GLY A 173 -1.68 -3.85 -1.06
N LEU A 174 -1.09 -4.66 -1.95
CA LEU A 174 -1.40 -4.65 -3.38
C LEU A 174 -2.85 -5.07 -3.65
N GLU A 175 -3.32 -6.17 -3.02
CA GLU A 175 -4.69 -6.67 -3.20
C GLU A 175 -5.72 -5.63 -2.70
N LEU A 176 -5.47 -4.99 -1.56
CA LEU A 176 -6.35 -3.98 -0.98
C LEU A 176 -6.49 -2.74 -1.88
N LEU A 177 -5.37 -2.24 -2.39
CA LEU A 177 -5.31 -1.03 -3.21
C LEU A 177 -5.81 -1.23 -4.65
N LEU A 178 -5.82 -2.47 -5.15
CA LEU A 178 -6.13 -2.76 -6.56
C LEU A 178 -7.40 -3.59 -6.75
N GLY A 179 -7.90 -4.29 -5.72
CA GLY A 179 -8.98 -5.26 -5.86
C GLY A 179 -8.62 -6.48 -6.70
N LEU A 180 -7.35 -6.65 -7.04
CA LEU A 180 -6.84 -7.70 -7.91
C LEU A 180 -6.15 -8.80 -7.11
N ARG A 181 -6.21 -10.04 -7.60
CA ARG A 181 -5.46 -11.14 -7.02
C ARG A 181 -3.97 -10.99 -7.37
N VAL A 182 -3.12 -11.02 -6.34
CA VAL A 182 -1.66 -10.88 -6.46
C VAL A 182 -0.98 -12.24 -6.31
N ARG A 183 0.04 -12.50 -7.12
CA ARG A 183 0.83 -13.72 -7.06
C ARG A 183 2.10 -13.48 -6.24
N THR A 184 2.31 -14.26 -5.19
CA THR A 184 3.54 -14.28 -4.38
C THR A 184 4.45 -15.41 -4.88
N LEU A 185 5.72 -15.09 -5.12
CA LEU A 185 6.77 -16.04 -5.49
C LEU A 185 7.82 -16.10 -4.36
N LEU A 186 8.02 -17.30 -3.82
CA LEU A 186 9.12 -17.58 -2.87
C LEU A 186 10.39 -17.99 -3.62
N ARG A 187 10.25 -18.61 -4.80
CA ARG A 187 11.37 -18.73 -5.74
C ARG A 187 11.47 -17.43 -6.51
N LEU A 188 12.53 -16.69 -6.23
CA LEU A 188 12.69 -15.35 -6.79
C LEU A 188 12.84 -15.40 -8.32
N PRO A 189 12.19 -14.47 -9.04
CA PRO A 189 12.28 -14.38 -10.49
C PRO A 189 13.66 -13.87 -10.94
N SER A 190 14.07 -14.21 -12.15
CA SER A 190 15.24 -13.62 -12.78
C SER A 190 15.04 -12.15 -13.13
N ALA A 191 16.13 -11.42 -13.36
CA ALA A 191 16.07 -10.04 -13.83
C ALA A 191 15.32 -9.91 -15.18
N ALA A 192 15.51 -10.88 -16.09
CA ALA A 192 14.78 -10.94 -17.36
C ALA A 192 13.26 -11.08 -17.14
N GLN A 193 12.84 -11.93 -16.21
CA GLN A 193 11.43 -12.09 -15.88
C GLN A 193 10.83 -10.83 -15.26
N ILE A 194 11.57 -10.16 -14.36
CA ILE A 194 11.15 -8.88 -13.77
C ILE A 194 11.02 -7.81 -14.85
N LEU A 195 11.98 -7.73 -15.77
CA LEU A 195 11.95 -6.78 -16.87
C LEU A 195 10.70 -6.98 -17.75
N ALA A 196 10.41 -8.23 -18.14
CA ALA A 196 9.22 -8.56 -18.92
C ALA A 196 7.94 -8.11 -18.19
N TRP A 197 7.78 -8.41 -16.91
CA TRP A 197 6.61 -7.98 -16.13
C TRP A 197 6.48 -6.45 -16.01
N ARG A 198 7.61 -5.74 -15.89
CA ARG A 198 7.56 -4.26 -15.87
C ARG A 198 7.11 -3.70 -17.22
N GLN A 199 7.55 -4.30 -18.33
CA GLN A 199 7.10 -3.94 -19.68
C GLN A 199 5.61 -4.24 -19.90
N GLU A 200 5.08 -5.29 -19.26
CA GLU A 200 3.65 -5.60 -19.25
C GLU A 200 2.82 -4.63 -18.37
N GLY A 201 3.44 -3.69 -17.69
CA GLY A 201 2.73 -2.75 -16.82
C GLY A 201 2.26 -3.38 -15.50
N ARG A 202 3.01 -4.33 -14.94
CA ARG A 202 2.71 -4.93 -13.62
C ARG A 202 3.38 -4.13 -12.50
N ALA A 203 2.69 -3.96 -11.39
CA ALA A 203 3.28 -3.50 -10.14
C ALA A 203 3.94 -4.68 -9.42
N ILE A 204 5.13 -4.46 -8.90
CA ILE A 204 5.95 -5.52 -8.30
C ILE A 204 6.55 -5.00 -7.00
N THR A 205 6.43 -5.80 -5.92
CA THR A 205 7.14 -5.56 -4.66
C THR A 205 8.06 -6.72 -4.33
N ALA A 206 9.11 -6.46 -3.54
CA ALA A 206 10.02 -7.48 -3.04
C ALA A 206 10.24 -7.29 -1.54
N SER A 207 10.06 -8.36 -0.76
CA SER A 207 10.22 -8.38 0.69
C SER A 207 11.58 -8.93 1.07
N THR A 208 12.32 -8.24 1.94
CA THR A 208 13.64 -8.68 2.40
C THR A 208 13.54 -9.79 3.44
N HIS A 209 14.57 -10.64 3.44
CA HIS A 209 14.73 -11.70 4.43
C HIS A 209 15.00 -11.12 5.85
N PRO A 210 14.58 -11.76 6.94
CA PRO A 210 14.91 -11.32 8.31
C PRO A 210 16.41 -11.15 8.59
N LEU A 211 17.28 -11.87 7.87
CA LEU A 211 18.74 -11.79 7.97
C LEU A 211 19.39 -10.89 6.91
N SER A 212 18.61 -10.15 6.13
CA SER A 212 19.14 -9.32 5.02
C SER A 212 20.12 -8.24 5.48
N SER A 213 20.07 -7.80 6.74
CA SER A 213 21.01 -6.81 7.29
C SER A 213 22.48 -7.29 7.34
N LEU A 214 22.73 -8.57 7.12
CA LEU A 214 24.08 -9.11 6.97
C LEU A 214 24.64 -8.90 5.55
N LEU A 215 23.84 -8.42 4.62
CA LEU A 215 24.24 -8.19 3.23
C LEU A 215 24.52 -6.71 3.00
N PRO A 216 25.77 -6.33 2.71
CA PRO A 216 26.10 -4.96 2.35
C PRO A 216 25.57 -4.61 0.95
N THR A 217 25.16 -3.36 0.78
CA THR A 217 24.83 -2.76 -0.52
C THR A 217 25.54 -1.43 -0.66
N THR A 218 25.48 -0.83 -1.82
CA THR A 218 26.04 0.51 -2.09
C THR A 218 25.42 1.62 -1.21
N HIS A 219 24.25 1.36 -0.58
CA HIS A 219 23.54 2.31 0.27
C HIS A 219 23.50 1.86 1.75
N GLY A 220 24.38 0.95 2.15
CA GLY A 220 24.41 0.34 3.47
C GLY A 220 23.74 -1.04 3.52
N PRO A 221 23.63 -1.67 4.69
CA PRO A 221 22.97 -2.96 4.85
C PRO A 221 21.52 -2.93 4.41
N LEU A 222 21.02 -4.01 3.81
CA LEU A 222 19.60 -4.16 3.50
C LEU A 222 18.78 -4.21 4.80
N PRO A 223 17.78 -3.34 4.98
CA PRO A 223 16.86 -3.44 6.11
C PRO A 223 16.20 -4.82 6.16
N ARG A 224 16.14 -5.42 7.36
CA ARG A 224 15.46 -6.70 7.58
C ARG A 224 13.94 -6.53 7.59
N SER A 225 13.23 -7.54 7.10
CA SER A 225 11.75 -7.57 7.11
C SER A 225 11.13 -6.28 6.56
N HIS A 226 11.69 -5.79 5.46
CA HIS A 226 11.31 -4.56 4.80
C HIS A 226 10.80 -4.83 3.38
N VAL A 227 9.97 -3.95 2.84
CA VAL A 227 9.38 -4.10 1.51
C VAL A 227 9.88 -2.99 0.60
N TYR A 228 10.29 -3.36 -0.59
CA TYR A 228 10.71 -2.47 -1.68
C TYR A 228 9.73 -2.51 -2.84
N ALA A 229 9.58 -1.39 -3.54
CA ALA A 229 9.01 -1.37 -4.88
C ALA A 229 10.08 -1.79 -5.91
N VAL A 230 9.77 -2.75 -6.78
CA VAL A 230 10.64 -3.16 -7.88
C VAL A 230 10.31 -2.29 -9.09
N VAL A 231 11.25 -1.43 -9.48
CA VAL A 231 11.01 -0.42 -10.53
C VAL A 231 11.64 -0.76 -11.88
N GLY A 232 12.44 -1.82 -11.94
CA GLY A 232 13.03 -2.32 -13.17
C GLY A 232 14.06 -3.41 -12.95
N ALA A 233 14.61 -3.90 -14.03
CA ALA A 233 15.73 -4.85 -14.03
C ALA A 233 16.53 -4.70 -15.34
N ASP A 234 17.72 -5.25 -15.35
CA ASP A 234 18.56 -5.40 -16.52
C ASP A 234 18.81 -6.89 -16.77
N ALA A 235 18.29 -7.40 -17.87
CA ALA A 235 18.36 -8.82 -18.21
C ALA A 235 19.79 -9.29 -18.55
N VAL A 236 20.66 -8.38 -19.02
CA VAL A 236 22.05 -8.71 -19.43
C VAL A 236 22.96 -8.79 -18.21
N SER A 237 22.92 -7.78 -17.35
CA SER A 237 23.74 -7.75 -16.12
C SER A 237 23.15 -8.54 -14.96
N GLY A 238 21.87 -8.91 -15.03
CA GLY A 238 21.16 -9.57 -13.93
C GLY A 238 20.78 -8.64 -12.77
N HIS A 239 20.97 -7.33 -12.91
CA HIS A 239 20.68 -6.36 -11.86
C HIS A 239 19.18 -6.10 -11.72
N VAL A 240 18.73 -5.91 -10.48
CA VAL A 240 17.37 -5.51 -10.12
C VAL A 240 17.40 -4.11 -9.52
N ARG A 241 16.47 -3.25 -9.97
CA ARG A 241 16.34 -1.85 -9.53
C ARG A 241 15.16 -1.74 -8.56
N LEU A 242 15.44 -1.22 -7.38
CA LEU A 242 14.52 -1.16 -6.26
C LEU A 242 14.38 0.28 -5.76
N ARG A 243 13.19 0.63 -5.24
CA ARG A 243 12.99 1.85 -4.46
C ARG A 243 12.55 1.49 -3.05
N ASP A 244 13.24 2.08 -2.09
CA ASP A 244 12.87 2.04 -0.68
C ASP A 244 11.72 3.05 -0.45
N PRO A 245 10.56 2.63 0.12
CA PRO A 245 9.49 3.57 0.42
C PRO A 245 9.89 4.66 1.42
N THR A 246 10.93 4.45 2.23
CA THR A 246 11.45 5.49 3.14
C THR A 246 12.27 6.56 2.42
N ARG A 247 12.86 6.23 1.25
CA ARG A 247 13.70 7.09 0.41
C ARG A 247 13.38 6.90 -1.06
N PRO A 248 12.14 7.21 -1.50
CA PRO A 248 11.67 6.86 -2.85
C PRO A 248 12.39 7.62 -3.98
N GLU A 249 13.11 8.69 -3.66
CA GLU A 249 13.95 9.43 -4.63
C GLU A 249 15.16 8.63 -5.11
N ARG A 250 15.61 7.64 -4.33
CA ARG A 250 16.80 6.85 -4.65
C ARG A 250 16.44 5.51 -5.26
N VAL A 251 17.24 5.07 -6.22
CA VAL A 251 17.18 3.71 -6.78
C VAL A 251 18.33 2.90 -6.22
N LEU A 252 18.02 1.84 -5.52
CA LEU A 252 18.97 0.83 -5.11
C LEU A 252 19.10 -0.17 -6.25
N VAL A 253 20.32 -0.41 -6.71
CA VAL A 253 20.63 -1.46 -7.70
C VAL A 253 21.33 -2.60 -6.98
N VAL A 254 20.77 -3.81 -7.13
CA VAL A 254 21.36 -5.03 -6.55
C VAL A 254 21.61 -6.05 -7.65
N ASP A 255 22.72 -6.77 -7.53
CA ASP A 255 23.04 -7.90 -8.42
C ASP A 255 22.16 -9.13 -8.11
N ALA A 256 22.17 -10.10 -9.01
CA ALA A 256 21.38 -11.33 -8.88
C ALA A 256 21.69 -12.11 -7.58
N ARG A 257 22.96 -12.13 -7.12
CA ARG A 257 23.37 -12.81 -5.88
C ARG A 257 22.82 -12.11 -4.65
N THR A 258 22.95 -10.78 -4.58
CA THR A 258 22.41 -9.97 -3.49
C THR A 258 20.89 -10.05 -3.46
N PHE A 259 20.23 -10.01 -4.62
CA PHE A 259 18.79 -10.20 -4.71
C PHE A 259 18.39 -11.58 -4.20
N GLY A 260 19.02 -12.65 -4.69
CA GLY A 260 18.72 -14.04 -4.31
C GLY A 260 18.95 -14.36 -2.83
N ARG A 261 19.90 -13.67 -2.16
CA ARG A 261 20.21 -13.89 -0.73
C ARG A 261 19.48 -12.93 0.21
N GLY A 262 19.18 -11.72 -0.27
CA GLY A 262 18.62 -10.65 0.54
C GLY A 262 17.09 -10.63 0.58
N PHE A 263 16.43 -11.25 -0.38
CA PHE A 263 14.99 -11.20 -0.50
C PHE A 263 14.34 -12.56 -0.26
N LEU A 264 13.17 -12.54 0.37
CA LEU A 264 12.40 -13.72 0.73
C LEU A 264 11.31 -14.02 -0.32
N SER A 265 10.68 -12.97 -0.84
CA SER A 265 9.56 -13.10 -1.76
C SER A 265 9.44 -11.92 -2.71
N VAL A 266 8.78 -12.16 -3.83
CA VAL A 266 8.33 -11.15 -4.77
C VAL A 266 6.81 -11.29 -4.95
N ASP A 267 6.10 -10.17 -4.84
CA ASP A 267 4.67 -10.08 -5.12
C ASP A 267 4.49 -9.34 -6.45
N VAL A 268 3.68 -9.91 -7.35
CA VAL A 268 3.45 -9.36 -8.69
C VAL A 268 1.96 -9.36 -9.02
N THR A 269 1.49 -8.21 -9.54
CA THR A 269 0.10 -8.03 -9.99
C THR A 269 -0.12 -8.58 -11.38
N PRO A 270 -1.36 -8.79 -11.83
CA PRO A 270 -1.70 -8.76 -13.26
C PRO A 270 -1.28 -7.41 -13.88
N PRO A 271 -1.24 -7.28 -15.23
CA PRO A 271 -1.08 -5.98 -15.89
C PRO A 271 -2.13 -4.97 -15.39
N LEU A 272 -1.70 -3.73 -15.13
CA LEU A 272 -2.58 -2.66 -14.61
C LEU A 272 -3.20 -1.80 -15.73
N ARG A 273 -2.88 -2.09 -16.99
CA ARG A 273 -3.40 -1.38 -18.17
C ARG A 273 -4.67 -2.06 -18.67
#